data_80180917e141f650c1cd9fb2471d0450
#
_entry.id   80180917e141f650c1cd9fb2471d0450
#
_cell.length_a   1.000
_cell.length_b   1.000
_cell.length_c   1.000
_cell.angle_alpha   90.00
_cell.angle_beta   90.00
_cell.angle_gamma   90.00
#
_symmetry.space_group_name_H-M   'P 1'
#
loop_
_entity.id
_entity.type
_entity.pdbx_description
1 polymer ?
#
loop_
_entity_poly.entity_id
_entity_poly.type
_entity_poly.pdbx_seq_one_letter_code
_entity_poly.pdbx_strand_id
1 'polypeptide(L)'
;MKSGQGAFEYILIVAIAMVLIVPGVILFYNYSLKSNDQVLRSQIEMIGNDLMDAAEKVYYIGEYSWQSVRINIPEKVTNIYILDNSELVVQYNTFSGISEAVFFSDINITAGGYAYGSGYSISNSMHQGLNIIKAESKGDYVLINETR
;
A
#
# COMPACT_ATOMS: atom_id res chain seq x y z
N MET A 1 -37.15 36.43 -39.33
CA MET A 1 -37.37 35.19 -38.56
C MET A 1 -36.32 34.07 -38.78
N LYS A 2 -35.19 34.32 -39.49
CA LYS A 2 -34.12 33.31 -39.70
C LYS A 2 -33.01 33.29 -38.61
N SER A 3 -32.90 34.34 -37.81
CA SER A 3 -31.81 34.43 -36.81
C SER A 3 -32.05 33.61 -35.50
N GLY A 4 -33.27 33.30 -35.15
CA GLY A 4 -33.60 32.49 -33.98
C GLY A 4 -33.39 30.98 -34.16
N GLN A 5 -33.50 30.49 -35.39
CA GLN A 5 -33.35 29.09 -35.74
C GLN A 5 -31.89 28.62 -35.58
N GLY A 6 -30.93 29.44 -36.06
CA GLY A 6 -29.51 29.11 -35.93
C GLY A 6 -29.01 29.10 -34.48
N ALA A 7 -29.58 29.99 -33.61
CA ALA A 7 -29.25 29.99 -32.19
C ALA A 7 -29.78 28.72 -31.47
N PHE A 8 -30.98 28.25 -31.86
CA PHE A 8 -31.53 27.03 -31.30
C PHE A 8 -30.73 25.78 -31.74
N GLU A 9 -30.36 25.68 -33.00
CA GLU A 9 -29.51 24.61 -33.51
C GLU A 9 -28.15 24.55 -32.80
N TYR A 10 -27.52 25.72 -32.54
CA TYR A 10 -26.27 25.78 -31.83
C TYR A 10 -26.43 25.29 -30.37
N ILE A 11 -27.44 25.75 -29.65
CA ILE A 11 -27.74 25.32 -28.29
C ILE A 11 -28.01 23.82 -28.23
N LEU A 12 -28.73 23.23 -29.22
CA LEU A 12 -28.98 21.80 -29.29
C LEU A 12 -27.68 21.01 -29.45
N ILE A 13 -26.78 21.44 -30.33
CA ILE A 13 -25.45 20.80 -30.53
C ILE A 13 -24.63 20.83 -29.25
N VAL A 14 -24.57 21.98 -28.59
CA VAL A 14 -23.85 22.11 -27.32
C VAL A 14 -24.46 21.22 -26.23
N ALA A 15 -25.79 21.15 -26.15
CA ALA A 15 -26.48 20.30 -25.17
C ALA A 15 -26.16 18.81 -25.40
N ILE A 16 -26.20 18.35 -26.65
CA ILE A 16 -25.85 16.96 -27.01
C ILE A 16 -24.37 16.68 -26.66
N ALA A 17 -23.46 17.60 -27.00
CA ALA A 17 -22.05 17.46 -26.68
C ALA A 17 -21.81 17.34 -25.16
N MET A 18 -22.49 18.16 -24.34
CA MET A 18 -22.42 18.12 -22.89
C MET A 18 -22.94 16.80 -22.32
N VAL A 19 -24.05 16.28 -22.85
CA VAL A 19 -24.62 14.98 -22.42
C VAL A 19 -23.65 13.82 -22.68
N LEU A 20 -22.81 13.91 -23.69
CA LEU A 20 -21.80 12.89 -23.98
C LEU A 20 -20.51 13.09 -23.17
N ILE A 21 -20.04 14.32 -23.04
CA ILE A 21 -18.75 14.64 -22.39
C ILE A 21 -18.82 14.45 -20.86
N VAL A 22 -19.87 14.95 -20.22
CA VAL A 22 -19.96 14.93 -18.74
C VAL A 22 -19.90 13.52 -18.17
N PRO A 23 -20.71 12.54 -18.64
CA PRO A 23 -20.60 11.16 -18.16
C PRO A 23 -19.22 10.54 -18.45
N GLY A 24 -18.64 10.84 -19.60
CA GLY A 24 -17.30 10.38 -19.97
C GLY A 24 -16.22 10.83 -18.98
N VAL A 25 -16.25 12.10 -18.59
CA VAL A 25 -15.32 12.66 -17.59
C VAL A 25 -15.51 11.99 -16.24
N ILE A 26 -16.75 11.77 -15.79
CA ILE A 26 -17.03 11.11 -14.51
C ILE A 26 -16.52 9.66 -14.52
N LEU A 27 -16.75 8.92 -15.58
CA LEU A 27 -16.27 7.54 -15.72
C LEU A 27 -14.74 7.49 -15.72
N PHE A 28 -14.09 8.39 -16.47
CA PHE A 28 -12.63 8.48 -16.52
C PHE A 28 -12.04 8.81 -15.13
N TYR A 29 -12.64 9.76 -14.41
CA TYR A 29 -12.22 10.13 -13.06
C TYR A 29 -12.30 8.94 -12.10
N ASN A 30 -13.43 8.22 -12.07
CA ASN A 30 -13.61 7.04 -11.22
C ASN A 30 -12.64 5.91 -11.59
N TYR A 31 -12.36 5.72 -12.88
CA TYR A 31 -11.40 4.76 -13.36
C TYR A 31 -9.97 5.11 -12.90
N SER A 32 -9.59 6.38 -12.99
CA SER A 32 -8.28 6.87 -12.57
C SER A 32 -8.04 6.63 -11.07
N LEU A 33 -9.05 6.88 -10.22
CA LEU A 33 -8.96 6.62 -8.78
C LEU A 33 -8.74 5.14 -8.48
N LYS A 34 -9.51 4.25 -9.10
CA LYS A 34 -9.37 2.80 -8.94
C LYS A 34 -8.01 2.28 -9.43
N SER A 35 -7.52 2.84 -10.54
CA SER A 35 -6.21 2.48 -11.09
C SER A 35 -5.07 2.85 -10.12
N ASN A 36 -5.15 4.01 -9.48
CA ASN A 36 -4.17 4.42 -8.48
C ASN A 36 -4.16 3.49 -7.26
N ASP A 37 -5.32 3.05 -6.78
CA ASP A 37 -5.40 2.11 -5.66
C ASP A 37 -4.88 0.71 -6.05
N GLN A 38 -5.03 0.31 -7.32
CA GLN A 38 -4.48 -0.94 -7.82
C GLN A 38 -2.94 -0.92 -7.89
N VAL A 39 -2.36 0.18 -8.36
CA VAL A 39 -0.90 0.39 -8.34
C VAL A 39 -0.36 0.36 -6.92
N LEU A 40 -1.04 1.04 -5.99
CA LEU A 40 -0.68 1.03 -4.57
C LEU A 40 -0.68 -0.38 -3.98
N ARG A 41 -1.71 -1.18 -4.27
CA ARG A 41 -1.78 -2.59 -3.85
C ARG A 41 -0.59 -3.40 -4.36
N SER A 42 -0.26 -3.29 -5.64
CA SER A 42 0.89 -4.01 -6.20
C SER A 42 2.22 -3.62 -5.55
N GLN A 43 2.38 -2.34 -5.18
CA GLN A 43 3.56 -1.88 -4.43
C GLN A 43 3.60 -2.47 -3.02
N ILE A 44 2.46 -2.52 -2.33
CA ILE A 44 2.34 -3.10 -0.98
C ILE A 44 2.60 -4.61 -1.02
N GLU A 45 2.07 -5.33 -2.01
CA GLU A 45 2.32 -6.76 -2.20
C GLU A 45 3.82 -7.04 -2.42
N MET A 46 4.50 -6.21 -3.19
CA MET A 46 5.96 -6.31 -3.38
C MET A 46 6.70 -6.10 -2.06
N ILE A 47 6.37 -5.04 -1.30
CA ILE A 47 6.98 -4.74 -0.01
C ILE A 47 6.77 -5.90 0.98
N GLY A 48 5.55 -6.40 1.10
CA GLY A 48 5.22 -7.50 2.00
C GLY A 48 5.98 -8.78 1.66
N ASN A 49 6.00 -9.16 0.38
CA ASN A 49 6.72 -10.34 -0.08
C ASN A 49 8.24 -10.18 0.13
N ASP A 50 8.83 -9.04 -0.20
CA ASP A 50 10.27 -8.80 0.00
C ASP A 50 10.67 -8.92 1.48
N LEU A 51 9.81 -8.44 2.41
CA LEU A 51 10.05 -8.56 3.84
C LEU A 51 9.88 -10.00 4.34
N MET A 52 8.87 -10.71 3.85
CA MET A 52 8.63 -12.11 4.21
C MET A 52 9.74 -13.02 3.69
N ASP A 53 10.14 -12.86 2.43
CA ASP A 53 11.26 -13.61 1.82
C ASP A 53 12.57 -13.38 2.58
N ALA A 54 12.84 -12.14 3.01
CA ALA A 54 14.00 -11.83 3.81
C ALA A 54 13.95 -12.48 5.19
N ALA A 55 12.78 -12.49 5.84
CA ALA A 55 12.59 -13.11 7.14
C ALA A 55 12.78 -14.63 7.07
N GLU A 56 12.15 -15.30 6.12
CA GLU A 56 12.31 -16.74 5.90
C GLU A 56 13.76 -17.11 5.60
N LYS A 57 14.40 -16.35 4.74
CA LYS A 57 15.79 -16.61 4.37
C LYS A 57 16.73 -16.55 5.56
N VAL A 58 16.63 -15.53 6.42
CA VAL A 58 17.50 -15.44 7.60
C VAL A 58 17.15 -16.49 8.65
N TYR A 59 15.87 -16.88 8.76
CA TYR A 59 15.45 -17.97 9.64
C TYR A 59 16.13 -19.30 9.27
N TYR A 60 16.10 -19.67 7.98
CA TYR A 60 16.70 -20.92 7.51
C TYR A 60 18.24 -20.91 7.48
N ILE A 61 18.88 -19.73 7.41
CA ILE A 61 20.35 -19.61 7.55
C ILE A 61 20.76 -19.91 9.00
N GLY A 62 19.95 -19.52 9.96
CA GLY A 62 20.14 -19.82 11.36
C GLY A 62 20.36 -18.57 12.26
N GLU A 63 20.58 -18.84 13.54
CA GLU A 63 20.72 -17.80 14.57
C GLU A 63 21.86 -16.81 14.24
N TYR A 64 21.66 -15.54 14.57
CA TYR A 64 22.55 -14.39 14.31
C TYR A 64 22.69 -14.00 12.83
N SER A 65 22.02 -14.69 11.90
CA SER A 65 21.97 -14.23 10.51
C SER A 65 21.06 -13.00 10.38
N TRP A 66 21.39 -12.13 9.45
CA TRP A 66 20.58 -10.96 9.16
C TRP A 66 20.64 -10.58 7.70
N GLN A 67 19.58 -9.93 7.23
CA GLN A 67 19.50 -9.34 5.89
C GLN A 67 18.80 -7.98 6.00
N SER A 68 19.29 -7.00 5.25
CA SER A 68 18.62 -5.71 5.09
C SER A 68 17.93 -5.64 3.74
N VAL A 69 16.68 -5.18 3.75
CA VAL A 69 15.86 -4.95 2.56
C VAL A 69 15.63 -3.46 2.43
N ARG A 70 15.78 -2.94 1.22
CA ARG A 70 15.45 -1.56 0.89
C ARG A 70 14.05 -1.53 0.30
N ILE A 71 13.14 -0.89 0.99
CA ILE A 71 11.76 -0.73 0.56
C ILE A 71 11.44 0.74 0.37
N ASN A 72 10.61 1.03 -0.63
CA ASN A 72 10.07 2.37 -0.84
C ASN A 72 8.62 2.40 -0.39
N ILE A 73 8.37 2.98 0.78
CA ILE A 73 7.04 3.04 1.39
C ILE A 73 6.21 4.11 0.70
N PRO A 74 5.07 3.77 0.07
CA PRO A 74 4.17 4.73 -0.56
C PRO A 74 3.55 5.70 0.46
N GLU A 75 3.21 6.91 0.00
CA GLU A 75 2.62 7.97 0.85
C GLU A 75 1.31 7.57 1.54
N LYS A 76 0.57 6.64 0.96
CA LYS A 76 -0.71 6.18 1.50
C LYS A 76 -0.58 5.09 2.56
N VAL A 77 0.59 4.52 2.79
CA VAL A 77 0.85 3.55 3.86
C VAL A 77 0.92 4.31 5.19
N THR A 78 0.13 3.85 6.15
CA THR A 78 0.02 4.48 7.46
C THR A 78 0.80 3.73 8.53
N ASN A 79 0.85 2.41 8.44
CA ASN A 79 1.62 1.59 9.37
C ASN A 79 1.97 0.22 8.77
N ILE A 80 3.06 -0.36 9.27
CA ILE A 80 3.43 -1.76 9.01
C ILE A 80 3.71 -2.37 10.38
N TYR A 81 3.02 -3.44 10.73
CA TYR A 81 3.10 -4.06 12.04
C TYR A 81 2.97 -5.58 11.96
N ILE A 82 3.42 -6.26 12.99
CA ILE A 82 3.33 -7.71 13.12
C ILE A 82 2.28 -8.05 14.16
N LEU A 83 1.36 -8.94 13.79
CA LEU A 83 0.27 -9.43 14.61
C LEU A 83 0.49 -10.92 14.91
N ASP A 84 0.19 -11.32 16.16
CA ASP A 84 0.21 -12.71 16.63
C ASP A 84 1.48 -13.51 16.29
N ASN A 85 2.62 -12.81 16.07
CA ASN A 85 3.93 -13.37 15.71
C ASN A 85 3.95 -14.18 14.39
N SER A 86 2.91 -14.07 13.57
CA SER A 86 2.75 -14.83 12.32
C SER A 86 2.22 -14.01 11.14
N GLU A 87 1.77 -12.80 11.38
CA GLU A 87 1.13 -11.98 10.36
C GLU A 87 1.83 -10.63 10.23
N LEU A 88 2.34 -10.34 9.04
CA LEU A 88 2.79 -8.98 8.67
C LEU A 88 1.61 -8.24 8.06
N VAL A 89 1.21 -7.14 8.68
CA VAL A 89 0.08 -6.33 8.25
C VAL A 89 0.57 -4.96 7.78
N VAL A 90 0.17 -4.60 6.57
CA VAL A 90 0.42 -3.27 5.99
C VAL A 90 -0.91 -2.53 5.89
N GLN A 91 -1.04 -1.47 6.69
CA GLN A 91 -2.22 -0.60 6.71
C GLN A 91 -2.02 0.60 5.79
N TYR A 92 -3.00 0.91 4.96
CA TYR A 92 -2.91 1.99 3.97
C TYR A 92 -4.28 2.61 3.67
N ASN A 93 -4.24 3.85 3.17
CA ASN A 93 -5.42 4.60 2.77
C ASN A 93 -5.75 4.37 1.30
N THR A 94 -7.00 4.01 1.01
CA THR A 94 -7.56 3.93 -0.34
C THR A 94 -8.63 4.99 -0.53
N PHE A 95 -9.13 5.13 -1.76
CA PHE A 95 -10.28 5.98 -2.03
C PHE A 95 -11.53 5.58 -1.22
N SER A 96 -11.69 4.29 -0.91
CA SER A 96 -12.83 3.75 -0.16
C SER A 96 -12.63 3.77 1.36
N GLY A 97 -11.46 4.19 1.85
CA GLY A 97 -11.12 4.23 3.27
C GLY A 97 -9.84 3.48 3.61
N ILE A 98 -9.67 3.14 4.88
CA ILE A 98 -8.52 2.39 5.38
C ILE A 98 -8.66 0.93 4.93
N SER A 99 -7.57 0.38 4.40
CA SER A 99 -7.45 -1.02 3.98
C SER A 99 -6.19 -1.64 4.59
N GLU A 100 -6.19 -2.95 4.71
CA GLU A 100 -5.07 -3.73 5.23
C GLU A 100 -4.70 -4.85 4.26
N ALA A 101 -3.41 -5.03 4.04
CA ALA A 101 -2.87 -6.19 3.36
C ALA A 101 -2.15 -7.06 4.41
N VAL A 102 -2.52 -8.34 4.48
CA VAL A 102 -2.00 -9.30 5.45
C VAL A 102 -1.18 -10.35 4.74
N PHE A 103 0.04 -10.57 5.23
CA PHE A 103 0.97 -11.58 4.75
C PHE A 103 1.22 -12.58 5.87
N PHE A 104 0.88 -13.84 5.63
CA PHE A 104 1.05 -14.91 6.61
C PHE A 104 2.46 -15.47 6.55
N SER A 105 3.03 -15.74 7.72
CA SER A 105 4.34 -16.33 7.90
C SER A 105 4.24 -17.74 8.44
N ASP A 106 4.98 -18.66 7.85
CA ASP A 106 5.14 -20.04 8.38
C ASP A 106 6.16 -20.11 9.52
N ILE A 107 6.88 -19.01 9.77
CA ILE A 107 7.86 -18.87 10.85
C ILE A 107 7.41 -17.81 11.86
N ASN A 108 7.91 -17.89 13.08
CA ASN A 108 7.67 -16.85 14.06
C ASN A 108 8.40 -15.55 13.70
N ILE A 109 7.65 -14.48 13.53
CA ILE A 109 8.17 -13.14 13.26
C ILE A 109 7.75 -12.19 14.38
N THR A 110 8.58 -11.18 14.67
CA THR A 110 8.24 -10.12 15.62
C THR A 110 8.85 -8.79 15.19
N ALA A 111 8.35 -7.71 15.75
CA ALA A 111 8.87 -6.37 15.52
C ALA A 111 9.30 -5.71 16.83
N GLY A 112 10.27 -4.82 16.78
CA GLY A 112 10.80 -4.14 17.97
C GLY A 112 10.34 -2.70 18.13
N GLY A 113 9.36 -2.25 17.34
CA GLY A 113 8.79 -0.91 17.44
C GLY A 113 7.74 -0.78 18.56
N TYR A 114 6.97 0.30 18.52
CA TYR A 114 5.91 0.53 19.51
C TYR A 114 4.73 -0.42 19.33
N ALA A 115 4.02 -0.66 20.45
CA ALA A 115 2.79 -1.46 20.43
C ALA A 115 1.71 -0.76 19.57
N TYR A 116 1.12 -1.49 18.64
CA TYR A 116 0.08 -1.02 17.74
C TYR A 116 -1.07 -2.03 17.70
N GLY A 117 -2.22 -1.66 18.26
CA GLY A 117 -3.31 -2.62 18.45
C GLY A 117 -2.90 -3.81 19.30
N SER A 118 -3.06 -5.01 18.78
CA SER A 118 -2.60 -6.29 19.40
C SER A 118 -1.21 -6.73 18.93
N GLY A 119 -0.52 -5.93 18.11
CA GLY A 119 0.79 -6.24 17.54
C GLY A 119 1.86 -5.19 17.84
N TYR A 120 2.97 -5.30 17.12
CA TYR A 120 4.11 -4.38 17.23
C TYR A 120 4.48 -3.81 15.86
N SER A 121 4.64 -2.48 15.78
CA SER A 121 5.11 -1.80 14.57
C SER A 121 6.56 -2.17 14.28
N ILE A 122 6.93 -2.26 12.99
CA ILE A 122 8.32 -2.49 12.57
C ILE A 122 9.20 -1.25 12.73
N SER A 123 8.61 -0.08 12.98
CA SER A 123 9.29 1.19 13.11
C SER A 123 8.72 2.01 14.27
N ASN A 124 9.56 2.78 14.93
CA ASN A 124 9.13 3.77 15.93
C ASN A 124 8.60 5.06 15.29
N SER A 125 8.94 5.31 14.03
CA SER A 125 8.43 6.44 13.25
C SER A 125 8.44 6.08 11.78
N MET A 126 7.28 5.63 11.28
CA MET A 126 7.11 5.27 9.86
C MET A 126 7.38 6.48 8.98
N HIS A 127 8.30 6.33 8.02
CA HIS A 127 8.62 7.37 7.04
C HIS A 127 8.18 6.93 5.65
N GLN A 128 7.60 7.85 4.93
CA GLN A 128 7.35 7.69 3.49
C GLN A 128 8.66 7.70 2.72
N GLY A 129 8.73 6.97 1.62
CA GLY A 129 9.91 6.89 0.78
C GLY A 129 10.84 5.74 1.13
N LEU A 130 12.13 5.90 0.89
CA LEU A 130 13.12 4.85 1.03
C LEU A 130 13.40 4.55 2.50
N ASN A 131 13.17 3.31 2.90
CA ASN A 131 13.47 2.78 4.24
C ASN A 131 14.36 1.54 4.12
N ILE A 132 15.17 1.31 5.14
CA ILE A 132 16.00 0.10 5.26
C ILE A 132 15.44 -0.70 6.42
N ILE A 133 14.91 -1.87 6.12
CA ILE A 133 14.37 -2.78 7.11
C ILE A 133 15.35 -3.95 7.28
N LYS A 134 15.70 -4.25 8.51
CA LYS A 134 16.55 -5.38 8.87
C LYS A 134 15.71 -6.52 9.40
N ALA A 135 15.84 -7.69 8.82
CA ALA A 135 15.37 -8.95 9.37
C ALA A 135 16.58 -9.67 10.01
N GLU A 136 16.45 -10.08 11.28
CA GLU A 136 17.50 -10.74 12.04
C GLU A 136 16.95 -11.97 12.74
N SER A 137 17.57 -13.14 12.50
CA SER A 137 17.20 -14.40 13.14
C SER A 137 17.72 -14.43 14.59
N LYS A 138 16.82 -14.75 15.52
CA LYS A 138 17.12 -14.97 16.94
C LYS A 138 17.05 -16.48 17.32
N GLY A 139 17.07 -17.35 16.31
CA GLY A 139 16.89 -18.79 16.45
C GLY A 139 15.43 -19.19 16.33
N ASP A 140 14.62 -18.96 17.35
CA ASP A 140 13.21 -19.36 17.38
C ASP A 140 12.26 -18.39 16.67
N TYR A 141 12.72 -17.16 16.38
CA TYR A 141 11.94 -16.14 15.71
C TYR A 141 12.84 -15.17 14.91
N VAL A 142 12.23 -14.41 14.03
CA VAL A 142 12.89 -13.34 13.28
C VAL A 142 12.40 -11.98 13.77
N LEU A 143 13.35 -11.12 14.12
CA LEU A 143 13.09 -9.73 14.48
C LEU A 143 13.17 -8.85 13.22
N ILE A 144 12.08 -8.16 12.90
CA ILE A 144 11.98 -7.22 11.78
C ILE A 144 11.93 -5.80 12.34
N ASN A 145 12.92 -5.00 11.98
CA ASN A 145 13.03 -3.63 12.44
C ASN A 145 13.53 -2.68 11.36
N GLU A 146 13.03 -1.45 11.38
CA GLU A 146 13.64 -0.36 10.61
C GLU A 146 15.04 -0.07 11.17
N THR A 147 16.00 0.04 10.26
CA THR A 147 17.36 0.46 10.58
C THR A 147 17.60 1.82 9.91
N ARG A 148 17.90 2.84 10.67
CA ARG A 148 18.30 4.14 10.14
C ARG A 148 19.75 4.13 9.69
#